data_54d9ee172e353ea4c9bf91f9bd19c16f
#
_entry.id   54d9ee172e353ea4c9bf91f9bd19c16f
#
_cell.length_a   1.000
_cell.length_b   1.000
_cell.length_c   1.000
_cell.angle_alpha   90.00
_cell.angle_beta   90.00
_cell.angle_gamma   90.00
#
_symmetry.space_group_name_H-M   'P 1'
#
loop_
_entity.id
_entity.type
_entity.pdbx_description
1 polymer ?
#
loop_
_entity_poly.entity_id
_entity_poly.type
_entity_poly.pdbx_seq_one_letter_code
_entity_poly.pdbx_strand_id
1 'polypeptide(L)'
;MTEIYRGDIYYITPFYTVTGSEQRAGRPGVVVSNDINNRHSPNVEIVFLTSQEKKPLPTHVPVMCRVPSTALCENIQTVSKERLSTFIKSCTTKELKNIDNALLVSLGINSPFPVGGGLRKTRRRKAHPQRWSATSTKRCMNKFLINW
;
A
#
# COMPACT_ATOMS: atom_id res chain seq x y z
N MET A 1 -15.05 -15.52 11.95
CA MET A 1 -13.98 -14.63 11.40
C MET A 1 -14.22 -13.24 11.93
N THR A 2 -13.23 -12.64 12.52
CA THR A 2 -13.33 -11.25 12.99
C THR A 2 -13.43 -10.34 11.78
N GLU A 3 -14.43 -9.47 11.73
CA GLU A 3 -14.54 -8.46 10.66
C GLU A 3 -13.35 -7.51 10.75
N ILE A 4 -12.78 -7.16 9.59
CA ILE A 4 -11.63 -6.29 9.47
C ILE A 4 -12.11 -4.96 8.90
N TYR A 5 -11.81 -3.88 9.61
CA TYR A 5 -12.22 -2.53 9.22
C TYR A 5 -11.02 -1.66 8.87
N ARG A 6 -11.26 -0.67 8.00
CA ARG A 6 -10.28 0.36 7.71
C ARG A 6 -9.88 1.10 8.99
N GLY A 7 -8.58 1.26 9.20
CA GLY A 7 -8.03 1.88 10.41
C GLY A 7 -7.69 0.90 11.52
N ASP A 8 -8.04 -0.37 11.38
CA ASP A 8 -7.65 -1.38 12.35
C ASP A 8 -6.15 -1.65 12.29
N ILE A 9 -5.54 -1.83 13.44
CA ILE A 9 -4.13 -2.14 13.60
C ILE A 9 -3.99 -3.60 14.02
N TYR A 10 -3.29 -4.36 13.20
CA TYR A 10 -2.96 -5.75 13.44
C TYR A 10 -1.46 -5.97 13.49
N TYR A 11 -1.04 -6.98 14.22
CA TYR A 11 0.30 -7.51 14.10
C TYR A 11 0.36 -8.41 12.86
N ILE A 12 1.28 -8.10 11.93
CA ILE A 12 1.41 -8.80 10.66
C ILE A 12 2.50 -9.87 10.76
N THR A 13 2.15 -11.12 10.50
CA THR A 13 3.12 -12.22 10.49
C THR A 13 4.09 -12.06 9.32
N PRO A 14 5.41 -12.21 9.53
CA PRO A 14 6.40 -12.09 8.46
C PRO A 14 6.23 -13.16 7.39
N PHE A 15 6.61 -12.83 6.18
CA PHE A 15 6.71 -13.81 5.10
C PHE A 15 8.13 -14.38 5.06
N TYR A 16 8.30 -15.69 4.95
CA TYR A 16 9.60 -16.34 5.03
C TYR A 16 10.51 -16.10 3.82
N THR A 17 9.98 -15.56 2.71
CA THR A 17 10.68 -15.41 1.43
C THR A 17 10.84 -13.96 0.99
N VAL A 18 11.21 -13.07 1.93
CA VAL A 18 11.39 -11.65 1.59
C VAL A 18 12.82 -11.37 1.15
N THR A 19 13.00 -10.82 -0.05
CA THR A 19 14.27 -10.38 -0.61
C THR A 19 14.40 -8.86 -0.57
N GLY A 20 15.60 -8.35 -0.22
CA GLY A 20 15.89 -6.91 -0.23
C GLY A 20 15.52 -6.15 1.02
N SER A 21 15.11 -4.90 0.86
CA SER A 21 14.75 -3.97 1.95
C SER A 21 13.33 -4.16 2.50
N GLU A 22 12.62 -5.18 2.06
CA GLU A 22 11.30 -5.51 2.59
C GLU A 22 11.37 -5.90 4.06
N GLN A 23 10.32 -5.61 4.80
CA GLN A 23 10.33 -5.79 6.25
C GLN A 23 10.20 -7.27 6.64
N ARG A 24 11.29 -7.84 7.16
CA ARG A 24 11.39 -9.27 7.49
C ARG A 24 10.79 -9.67 8.84
N ALA A 25 10.67 -8.74 9.77
CA ALA A 25 10.12 -9.02 11.09
C ALA A 25 8.62 -8.74 11.14
N GLY A 26 7.86 -9.55 11.88
CA GLY A 26 6.47 -9.25 12.18
C GLY A 26 6.35 -7.88 12.83
N ARG A 27 5.49 -7.02 12.29
CA ARG A 27 5.32 -5.63 12.74
C ARG A 27 3.84 -5.26 12.76
N PRO A 28 3.46 -4.28 13.58
CA PRO A 28 2.13 -3.73 13.50
C PRO A 28 1.93 -3.00 12.15
N GLY A 29 0.75 -3.15 11.59
CA GLY A 29 0.32 -2.46 10.38
C GLY A 29 -1.11 -1.99 10.51
N VAL A 30 -1.41 -0.84 9.90
CA VAL A 30 -2.75 -0.26 9.81
C VAL A 30 -3.40 -0.71 8.52
N VAL A 31 -4.62 -1.21 8.58
CA VAL A 31 -5.44 -1.53 7.41
C VAL A 31 -5.91 -0.22 6.75
N VAL A 32 -5.56 -0.03 5.48
CA VAL A 32 -5.90 1.17 4.71
C VAL A 32 -6.83 0.91 3.54
N SER A 33 -7.09 -0.35 3.20
CA SER A 33 -8.10 -0.73 2.23
C SER A 33 -9.51 -0.40 2.73
N ASN A 34 -10.45 -0.13 1.81
CA ASN A 34 -11.83 0.17 2.17
C ASN A 34 -12.59 -1.07 2.68
N ASP A 35 -13.66 -0.84 3.44
CA ASP A 35 -14.40 -1.90 4.13
C ASP A 35 -15.13 -2.85 3.16
N ILE A 36 -15.48 -2.39 1.96
CA ILE A 36 -16.08 -3.24 0.93
C ILE A 36 -15.05 -4.26 0.46
N ASN A 37 -13.83 -3.80 0.13
CA ASN A 37 -12.73 -4.68 -0.22
C ASN A 37 -12.38 -5.60 0.95
N ASN A 38 -12.29 -5.05 2.16
CA ASN A 38 -12.00 -5.83 3.37
C ASN A 38 -13.01 -6.95 3.63
N ARG A 39 -14.26 -6.78 3.22
CA ARG A 39 -15.29 -7.81 3.38
C ARG A 39 -15.20 -8.92 2.33
N HIS A 40 -14.93 -8.56 1.08
CA HIS A 40 -15.06 -9.48 -0.06
C HIS A 40 -13.74 -10.05 -0.59
N SER A 41 -12.60 -9.36 -0.39
CA SER A 41 -11.28 -9.81 -0.84
C SER A 41 -10.60 -10.71 0.20
N PRO A 42 -9.81 -11.71 -0.19
CA PRO A 42 -8.92 -12.44 0.72
C PRO A 42 -7.72 -11.61 1.18
N ASN A 43 -7.47 -10.47 0.55
CA ASN A 43 -6.34 -9.59 0.83
C ASN A 43 -6.81 -8.23 1.34
N VAL A 44 -5.91 -7.54 2.04
CA VAL A 44 -6.08 -6.15 2.49
C VAL A 44 -4.82 -5.35 2.17
N GLU A 45 -4.96 -4.04 1.98
CA GLU A 45 -3.82 -3.13 1.90
C GLU A 45 -3.52 -2.60 3.30
N ILE A 46 -2.23 -2.58 3.63
CA ILE A 46 -1.72 -2.10 4.91
C ILE A 46 -0.58 -1.10 4.72
N VAL A 47 -0.38 -0.26 5.72
CA VAL A 47 0.87 0.49 5.93
C VAL A 47 1.50 0.04 7.25
N PHE A 48 2.81 -0.21 7.23
CA PHE A 48 3.51 -0.63 8.43
C PHE A 48 3.75 0.51 9.40
N LEU A 49 3.72 0.18 10.69
CA LEU A 49 4.12 1.05 11.77
C LEU A 49 5.55 0.75 12.21
N THR A 50 6.28 1.77 12.59
CA THR A 50 7.60 1.65 13.19
C THR A 50 7.70 2.50 14.45
N SER A 51 8.30 1.95 15.50
CA SER A 51 8.65 2.69 16.72
C SER A 51 10.02 3.37 16.64
N GLN A 52 10.79 3.11 15.57
CA GLN A 52 12.06 3.77 15.34
C GLN A 52 11.85 5.21 14.90
N GLU A 53 12.65 6.12 15.46
CA GLU A 53 12.68 7.51 15.00
C GLU A 53 12.99 7.59 13.52
N LYS A 54 12.17 8.36 12.80
CA LYS A 54 12.31 8.62 11.36
C LYS A 54 12.35 10.11 11.11
N LYS A 55 13.08 10.52 10.08
CA LYS A 55 13.01 11.90 9.60
C LYS A 55 11.57 12.23 9.23
N PRO A 56 11.05 13.41 9.61
CA PRO A 56 9.70 13.79 9.25
C PRO A 56 9.57 13.93 7.73
N LEU A 57 8.62 13.19 7.16
CA LEU A 57 8.25 13.26 5.75
C LEU A 57 6.73 13.52 5.65
N PRO A 58 6.24 14.09 4.54
CA PRO A 58 4.80 14.26 4.34
C PRO A 58 4.00 12.95 4.35
N THR A 59 4.69 11.82 4.14
CA THR A 59 4.12 10.46 4.15
C THR A 59 4.23 9.77 5.51
N HIS A 60 4.87 10.42 6.51
CA HIS A 60 5.03 9.90 7.84
C HIS A 60 3.94 10.44 8.77
N VAL A 61 3.17 9.56 9.36
CA VAL A 61 2.06 9.93 10.26
C VAL A 61 2.29 9.34 11.64
N PRO A 62 2.33 10.16 12.71
CA PRO A 62 2.38 9.65 14.06
C PRO A 62 1.08 8.93 14.41
N VAL A 63 1.19 7.72 14.93
CA VAL A 63 0.08 6.86 15.34
C VAL A 63 0.43 6.27 16.70
N MET A 64 -0.51 6.37 17.64
CA MET A 64 -0.37 5.70 18.93
C MET A 64 -0.83 4.25 18.81
N CYS A 65 0.14 3.35 18.71
CA CYS A 65 -0.08 1.92 18.81
C CYS A 65 0.03 1.49 20.29
N ARG A 66 0.73 0.42 20.62
CA ARG A 66 1.11 0.10 22.03
C ARG A 66 2.16 1.07 22.54
N VAL A 67 3.02 1.53 21.65
CA VAL A 67 4.03 2.56 21.85
C VAL A 67 3.85 3.64 20.77
N PRO A 68 4.35 4.87 21.00
CA PRO A 68 4.38 5.89 19.95
C PRO A 68 5.07 5.33 18.73
N SER A 69 4.40 5.40 17.59
CA SER A 69 4.86 4.81 16.33
C SER A 69 4.61 5.76 15.17
N THR A 70 5.25 5.49 14.05
CA THR A 70 5.08 6.24 12.80
C THR A 70 4.56 5.30 11.72
N ALA A 71 3.46 5.68 11.07
CA ALA A 71 2.96 4.99 9.88
C ALA A 71 3.75 5.45 8.66
N LEU A 72 4.27 4.51 7.88
CA LEU A 72 5.10 4.73 6.69
C LEU A 72 4.22 4.64 5.45
N CYS A 73 3.49 5.71 5.12
CA CYS A 73 2.50 5.70 4.05
C CYS A 73 3.11 5.65 2.64
N GLU A 74 4.43 5.79 2.50
CA GLU A 74 5.16 5.52 1.26
C GLU A 74 5.31 4.02 0.96
N ASN A 75 5.07 3.15 1.95
CA ASN A 75 5.22 1.71 1.82
C ASN A 75 3.87 1.01 2.05
N ILE A 76 3.02 1.07 1.02
CA ILE A 76 1.73 0.37 1.01
C ILE A 76 1.96 -1.05 0.55
N GLN A 77 1.47 -2.03 1.30
CA GLN A 77 1.59 -3.44 0.94
C GLN A 77 0.24 -4.14 0.97
N THR A 78 0.04 -5.02 -0.01
CA THR A 78 -1.07 -5.96 -0.02
C THR A 78 -0.66 -7.23 0.73
N VAL A 79 -1.44 -7.62 1.71
CA VAL A 79 -1.21 -8.83 2.50
C VAL A 79 -2.45 -9.70 2.56
N SER A 80 -2.26 -11.02 2.62
CA SER A 80 -3.37 -11.93 2.89
C SER A 80 -3.92 -11.71 4.31
N LYS A 81 -5.23 -11.80 4.47
CA LYS A 81 -5.89 -11.73 5.78
C LYS A 81 -5.35 -12.77 6.77
N GLU A 82 -4.89 -13.91 6.29
CA GLU A 82 -4.27 -14.96 7.12
C GLU A 82 -3.01 -14.51 7.85
N ARG A 83 -2.36 -13.44 7.34
CA ARG A 83 -1.17 -12.85 7.96
C ARG A 83 -1.50 -11.84 9.06
N LEU A 84 -2.76 -11.42 9.16
CA LEU A 84 -3.25 -10.58 10.25
C LEU A 84 -3.37 -11.45 11.51
N SER A 85 -2.45 -11.31 12.44
CA SER A 85 -2.49 -12.16 13.65
C SER A 85 -3.27 -11.48 14.78
N THR A 86 -2.63 -10.73 15.63
CA THR A 86 -3.27 -10.12 16.81
C THR A 86 -3.82 -8.74 16.47
N PHE A 87 -5.12 -8.53 16.70
CA PHE A 87 -5.71 -7.19 16.71
C PHE A 87 -5.14 -6.39 17.89
N ILE A 88 -4.72 -5.16 17.63
CA ILE A 88 -4.13 -4.29 18.65
C ILE A 88 -5.13 -3.25 19.10
N LYS A 89 -5.60 -2.44 18.20
CA LYS A 89 -6.61 -1.38 18.38
C LYS A 89 -7.01 -0.80 17.02
N SER A 90 -8.00 0.07 17.01
CA SER A 90 -8.31 0.91 15.84
C SER A 90 -7.68 2.29 15.97
N CYS A 91 -7.28 2.88 14.85
CA CYS A 91 -6.84 4.28 14.78
C CYS A 91 -7.96 5.22 15.20
N THR A 92 -7.60 6.35 15.79
CA THR A 92 -8.54 7.45 15.99
C THR A 92 -8.92 8.08 14.64
N THR A 93 -10.08 8.74 14.59
CA THR A 93 -10.55 9.46 13.38
C THR A 93 -9.50 10.47 12.88
N LYS A 94 -8.80 11.14 13.80
CA LYS A 94 -7.73 12.08 13.47
C LYS A 94 -6.52 11.41 12.84
N GLU A 95 -6.07 10.30 13.42
CA GLU A 95 -4.94 9.51 12.88
C GLU A 95 -5.28 8.97 11.50
N LEU A 96 -6.49 8.42 11.32
CA LEU A 96 -6.93 7.88 10.04
C LEU A 96 -7.00 8.96 8.97
N LYS A 97 -7.54 10.15 9.28
CA LYS A 97 -7.57 11.28 8.35
C LYS A 97 -6.16 11.74 7.94
N ASN A 98 -5.21 11.74 8.87
CA ASN A 98 -3.81 12.07 8.57
C ASN A 98 -3.18 11.00 7.67
N ILE A 99 -3.48 9.72 7.88
CA ILE A 99 -3.05 8.62 7.02
C ILE A 99 -3.63 8.79 5.62
N ASP A 100 -4.91 9.13 5.47
CA ASP A 100 -5.54 9.37 4.17
C ASP A 100 -4.82 10.48 3.39
N ASN A 101 -4.53 11.59 4.05
CA ASN A 101 -3.77 12.69 3.44
C ASN A 101 -2.35 12.26 3.02
N ALA A 102 -1.67 11.52 3.86
CA ALA A 102 -0.33 10.99 3.58
C ALA A 102 -0.33 9.98 2.41
N LEU A 103 -1.37 9.16 2.30
CA LEU A 103 -1.57 8.24 1.18
C LEU A 103 -1.82 8.98 -0.13
N LEU A 104 -2.62 10.05 -0.12
CA LEU A 104 -2.82 10.90 -1.30
C LEU A 104 -1.50 11.49 -1.80
N VAL A 105 -0.65 11.96 -0.87
CA VAL A 105 0.69 12.46 -1.19
C VAL A 105 1.56 11.34 -1.76
N SER A 106 1.59 10.18 -1.11
CA SER A 106 2.40 9.03 -1.52
C SER A 106 2.05 8.53 -2.92
N LEU A 107 0.75 8.48 -3.24
CA LEU A 107 0.25 8.02 -4.52
C LEU A 107 0.25 9.12 -5.61
N GLY A 108 0.59 10.37 -5.27
CA GLY A 108 0.58 11.50 -6.21
C GLY A 108 -0.84 11.86 -6.68
N ILE A 109 -1.85 11.48 -5.94
CA ILE A 109 -3.25 11.88 -6.19
C ILE A 109 -3.41 13.30 -5.65
N ASN A 110 -4.14 14.16 -6.36
CA ASN A 110 -4.33 15.59 -6.06
C ASN A 110 -4.48 15.86 -4.55
N SER A 111 -3.35 16.13 -3.93
CA SER A 111 -3.30 16.49 -2.52
C SER A 111 -3.77 17.94 -2.36
N PRO A 112 -4.67 18.24 -1.42
CA PRO A 112 -5.01 19.62 -1.10
C PRO A 112 -3.84 20.40 -0.48
N PHE A 113 -2.74 19.70 -0.15
CA PHE A 113 -1.53 20.33 0.31
C PHE A 113 -0.60 20.64 -0.87
N PRO A 114 -0.14 21.89 -1.03
CA PRO A 114 0.91 22.18 -1.99
C PRO A 114 2.13 21.34 -1.59
N VAL A 115 2.45 20.34 -2.39
CA VAL A 115 3.75 19.67 -2.31
C VAL A 115 4.77 20.76 -2.61
N GLY A 116 5.43 21.26 -1.58
CA GLY A 116 6.53 22.22 -1.71
C GLY A 116 7.67 21.57 -2.49
N GLY A 117 7.68 21.80 -3.78
CA GLY A 117 8.62 21.26 -4.73
C GLY A 117 7.98 21.38 -6.10
N GLY A 118 8.39 22.41 -6.86
CA GLY A 118 7.80 22.74 -8.14
C GLY A 118 7.45 21.52 -8.97
N LEU A 119 6.28 21.55 -9.57
CA LEU A 119 5.89 20.62 -10.60
C LEU A 119 7.08 20.45 -11.54
N ARG A 120 7.87 19.40 -11.35
CA ARG A 120 8.71 18.94 -12.42
C ARG A 120 7.73 18.61 -13.53
N LYS A 121 7.65 19.48 -14.54
CA LYS A 121 6.99 19.15 -15.79
C LYS A 121 7.40 17.73 -16.09
N THR A 122 6.47 16.80 -15.94
CA THR A 122 6.69 15.42 -16.33
C THR A 122 7.16 15.51 -17.76
N ARG A 123 8.45 15.29 -18.01
CA ARG A 123 8.92 15.03 -19.36
C ARG A 123 8.07 13.85 -19.81
N ARG A 124 7.01 14.13 -20.55
CA ARG A 124 6.33 13.10 -21.33
C ARG A 124 7.46 12.39 -22.06
N ARG A 125 7.85 11.22 -21.58
CA ARG A 125 8.67 10.32 -22.37
C ARG A 125 7.86 10.19 -23.65
N LYS A 126 8.37 10.75 -24.76
CA LYS A 126 7.79 10.50 -26.07
C LYS A 126 7.67 9.00 -26.15
N ALA A 127 6.43 8.51 -26.20
CA ALA A 127 6.17 7.10 -26.39
C ALA A 127 6.98 6.72 -27.64
N HIS A 128 7.97 5.86 -27.44
CA HIS A 128 8.68 5.29 -28.58
C HIS A 128 7.60 4.54 -29.37
N PRO A 129 7.34 4.90 -30.63
CA PRO A 129 6.35 4.17 -31.41
C PRO A 129 6.88 2.74 -31.50
N GLN A 130 6.31 1.85 -30.71
CA GLN A 130 6.54 0.41 -30.87
C GLN A 130 5.96 0.07 -32.25
N ARG A 131 6.86 -0.14 -33.19
CA ARG A 131 6.53 -0.64 -34.52
C ARG A 131 6.05 -2.08 -34.34
N TRP A 132 4.75 -2.23 -34.14
CA TRP A 132 4.11 -3.52 -34.15
C TRP A 132 4.18 -4.05 -35.58
N SER A 133 5.11 -4.94 -35.87
CA SER A 133 5.11 -5.65 -37.13
C SER A 133 3.91 -6.59 -37.17
N ALA A 134 3.17 -6.56 -38.25
CA ALA A 134 1.95 -7.34 -38.45
C ALA A 134 2.11 -8.88 -38.33
N THR A 135 3.33 -9.35 -38.16
CA THR A 135 3.70 -10.76 -37.95
C THR A 135 3.53 -11.24 -36.53
N SER A 136 3.42 -10.33 -35.53
CA SER A 136 3.29 -10.73 -34.12
C SER A 136 1.88 -11.10 -33.70
N THR A 137 0.86 -10.64 -34.45
CA THR A 137 -0.55 -10.84 -34.08
C THR A 137 -1.06 -12.27 -34.34
N LYS A 138 -0.44 -12.98 -35.29
CA LYS A 138 -0.84 -14.37 -35.61
C LYS A 138 -0.33 -15.40 -34.58
N ARG A 139 0.67 -15.08 -33.80
CA ARG A 139 1.27 -16.02 -32.82
C ARG A 139 0.58 -16.03 -31.46
N CYS A 140 -0.14 -14.95 -31.10
CA CYS A 140 -0.91 -14.89 -29.86
C CYS A 140 -2.28 -15.54 -29.94
N MET A 141 -2.92 -15.53 -31.13
CA MET A 141 -4.26 -16.10 -31.27
C MET A 141 -4.30 -17.64 -31.29
N ASN A 142 -3.19 -18.31 -31.61
CA ASN A 142 -3.16 -19.77 -31.66
C ASN A 142 -2.88 -20.46 -30.30
N LYS A 143 -2.62 -19.69 -29.23
CA LYS A 143 -2.41 -20.28 -27.89
C LYS A 143 -3.67 -20.34 -27.03
N PHE A 144 -4.77 -19.73 -27.45
CA PHE A 144 -6.02 -19.69 -26.68
C PHE A 144 -7.13 -20.63 -27.19
N LEU A 145 -6.86 -21.40 -28.25
CA LEU A 145 -7.88 -22.27 -28.86
C LEU A 145 -7.65 -23.78 -28.65
N ILE A 146 -6.76 -24.17 -27.75
CA ILE A 146 -6.59 -25.60 -27.43
C ILE A 146 -6.66 -25.72 -25.90
N ASN A 147 -7.85 -25.66 -25.35
CA ASN A 147 -8.29 -26.31 -24.10
C ASN A 147 -9.73 -25.85 -23.78
N TRP A 148 -10.68 -26.45 -24.50
CA TRP A 148 -12.04 -26.66 -24.07
C TRP A 148 -12.42 -28.10 -24.44
#